data_98078b31a178ffe1e32f1c692808d1d3
#
_entry.id   98078b31a178ffe1e32f1c692808d1d3
#
_cell.length_a   1.000
_cell.length_b   1.000
_cell.length_c   1.000
_cell.angle_alpha   90.00
_cell.angle_beta   90.00
_cell.angle_gamma   90.00
#
_symmetry.space_group_name_H-M   'P 1'
#
loop_
_entity.id
_entity.type
_entity.pdbx_description
1 polymer ?
#
loop_
_entity_poly.entity_id
_entity_poly.type
_entity_poly.pdbx_seq_one_letter_code
_entity_poly.pdbx_strand_id
1 'polypeptide(L)'
;MEFTTKSKKLKALEEKIEGYVDNKAEKVLVRCTSNEGFIAGLVATVKIDGEEHCTMPLYVTSGYGEATIYVPYGTTYTVEVQSYQGLQPSSQTFTANRTRRIVDFFYDCDMAPLGVWIQTTDNLLIASEDWATEGVGKTARGVAVITADHAFLIAKSNAKPVSGSSLAWGGYGTDVPNCTTTSNWLVAIEDFDSKANTDAIIAKLNPNWDGSQPEDSKNSGYVDDDTIITTGTNATKGAPAAEAVRCYSSEDMAAGSWDLPTMGILYLMWLNKAAINTALTTCGGSALTNDYNWSSTEYSANYVWLLTFAPGSQSTNTKYSAYSVRAVAAFQSLNI
;
A
#
# COMPACT_ATOMS: atom_id res chain seq x y z
N MET A 1 -33.11 26.41 -43.78
CA MET A 1 -33.46 25.14 -44.43
C MET A 1 -32.25 24.24 -44.74
N GLU A 2 -30.99 24.72 -44.69
CA GLU A 2 -29.77 23.96 -44.99
C GLU A 2 -29.28 23.08 -43.83
N PHE A 3 -29.50 23.43 -42.59
CA PHE A 3 -29.03 22.69 -41.44
C PHE A 3 -29.74 21.31 -41.25
N THR A 4 -31.03 21.26 -41.58
CA THR A 4 -31.83 20.03 -41.48
C THR A 4 -31.45 18.99 -42.54
N THR A 5 -30.95 19.41 -43.70
CA THR A 5 -30.56 18.53 -44.80
C THR A 5 -29.16 17.90 -44.55
N LYS A 6 -28.23 18.68 -43.96
CA LYS A 6 -26.91 18.17 -43.55
C LYS A 6 -27.03 17.13 -42.43
N SER A 7 -27.88 17.39 -41.44
CA SER A 7 -28.14 16.46 -40.34
C SER A 7 -28.72 15.12 -40.81
N LYS A 8 -29.69 15.17 -41.76
CA LYS A 8 -30.27 13.96 -42.34
C LYS A 8 -29.25 13.15 -43.19
N LYS A 9 -28.38 13.84 -43.96
CA LYS A 9 -27.33 13.19 -44.74
C LYS A 9 -26.25 12.57 -43.86
N LEU A 10 -25.87 13.24 -42.78
CA LEU A 10 -24.91 12.72 -41.77
C LEU A 10 -25.47 11.44 -41.11
N LYS A 11 -26.70 11.52 -40.64
CA LYS A 11 -27.38 10.37 -40.02
C LYS A 11 -27.54 9.19 -40.98
N ALA A 12 -27.87 9.41 -42.24
CA ALA A 12 -27.97 8.39 -43.26
C ALA A 12 -26.58 7.80 -43.65
N LEU A 13 -25.51 8.57 -43.52
CA LEU A 13 -24.13 8.09 -43.71
C LEU A 13 -23.67 7.24 -42.52
N GLU A 14 -24.00 7.68 -41.30
CA GLU A 14 -23.77 6.93 -40.09
C GLU A 14 -24.49 5.57 -40.10
N GLU A 15 -25.79 5.55 -40.48
CA GLU A 15 -26.55 4.31 -40.67
C GLU A 15 -25.96 3.37 -41.74
N LYS A 16 -25.39 3.92 -42.82
CA LYS A 16 -24.71 3.13 -43.88
C LYS A 16 -23.36 2.62 -43.38
N ILE A 17 -22.62 3.37 -42.64
CA ILE A 17 -21.35 2.95 -42.05
C ILE A 17 -21.61 1.87 -40.99
N GLU A 18 -22.60 2.06 -40.13
CA GLU A 18 -23.02 1.02 -39.16
C GLU A 18 -23.41 -0.27 -39.84
N GLY A 19 -24.25 -0.24 -40.88
CA GLY A 19 -24.64 -1.43 -41.64
C GLY A 19 -23.49 -2.12 -42.40
N TYR A 20 -22.42 -1.39 -42.76
CA TYR A 20 -21.22 -1.99 -43.38
C TYR A 20 -20.32 -2.61 -42.31
N VAL A 21 -20.23 -2.01 -41.13
CA VAL A 21 -19.42 -2.46 -40.02
C VAL A 21 -20.05 -3.69 -39.34
N ASP A 22 -21.37 -3.74 -39.21
CA ASP A 22 -22.10 -4.85 -38.58
C ASP A 22 -21.83 -6.23 -39.20
N ASN A 23 -21.37 -6.26 -40.46
CA ASN A 23 -21.04 -7.51 -41.18
C ASN A 23 -19.56 -7.89 -41.08
N LYS A 24 -18.67 -7.08 -40.53
CA LYS A 24 -17.22 -7.31 -40.50
C LYS A 24 -16.54 -7.07 -39.17
N ALA A 25 -17.24 -6.45 -38.21
CA ALA A 25 -16.69 -6.12 -36.89
C ALA A 25 -17.70 -6.30 -35.80
N GLU A 26 -17.22 -6.66 -34.62
CA GLU A 26 -17.99 -6.65 -33.39
C GLU A 26 -18.10 -5.21 -32.87
N LYS A 27 -19.33 -4.75 -32.61
CA LYS A 27 -19.59 -3.48 -31.92
C LYS A 27 -19.41 -3.69 -30.42
N VAL A 28 -18.40 -3.09 -29.84
CA VAL A 28 -18.08 -3.17 -28.42
C VAL A 28 -18.54 -1.88 -27.74
N LEU A 29 -19.48 -2.00 -26.80
CA LEU A 29 -19.88 -0.91 -25.92
C LEU A 29 -19.15 -1.08 -24.60
N VAL A 30 -18.22 -0.18 -24.30
CA VAL A 30 -17.54 -0.12 -23.01
C VAL A 30 -18.33 0.80 -22.11
N ARG A 31 -18.71 0.31 -20.94
CA ARG A 31 -19.44 1.07 -19.94
C ARG A 31 -18.71 1.10 -18.62
N CYS A 32 -18.70 2.28 -18.00
CA CYS A 32 -18.14 2.47 -16.68
C CYS A 32 -19.20 3.05 -15.74
N THR A 33 -19.33 2.42 -14.59
CA THR A 33 -20.21 2.86 -13.49
C THR A 33 -19.43 2.82 -12.18
N SER A 34 -19.96 3.45 -11.15
CA SER A 34 -19.47 3.30 -9.78
C SER A 34 -20.66 3.25 -8.81
N ASN A 35 -20.41 2.89 -7.56
CA ASN A 35 -21.39 3.00 -6.49
C ASN A 35 -21.77 4.46 -6.17
N GLU A 36 -20.94 5.43 -6.52
CA GLU A 36 -21.25 6.86 -6.44
C GLU A 36 -22.01 7.40 -7.68
N GLY A 37 -22.27 6.54 -8.68
CA GLY A 37 -22.92 6.90 -9.92
C GLY A 37 -21.96 7.06 -11.11
N PHE A 38 -22.19 8.08 -11.94
CA PHE A 38 -21.40 8.29 -13.14
C PHE A 38 -20.03 8.95 -12.85
N ILE A 39 -18.98 8.41 -13.46
CA ILE A 39 -17.63 8.97 -13.42
C ILE A 39 -17.31 9.65 -14.75
N ALA A 40 -17.07 10.97 -14.71
CA ALA A 40 -16.74 11.76 -15.90
C ALA A 40 -15.24 11.69 -16.26
N GLY A 41 -14.94 11.88 -17.54
CA GLY A 41 -13.58 12.11 -18.03
C GLY A 41 -12.71 10.86 -18.18
N LEU A 42 -13.26 9.67 -18.03
CA LEU A 42 -12.53 8.42 -18.25
C LEU A 42 -12.32 8.12 -19.74
N VAL A 43 -11.31 7.30 -20.00
CA VAL A 43 -10.94 6.82 -21.33
C VAL A 43 -10.95 5.29 -21.34
N ALA A 44 -11.53 4.71 -22.38
CA ALA A 44 -11.42 3.27 -22.67
C ALA A 44 -10.38 3.03 -23.75
N THR A 45 -9.52 2.03 -23.57
CA THR A 45 -8.50 1.60 -24.52
C THR A 45 -8.76 0.16 -24.95
N VAL A 46 -8.71 -0.10 -26.25
CA VAL A 46 -8.72 -1.46 -26.80
C VAL A 46 -7.35 -1.78 -27.35
N LYS A 47 -6.80 -2.91 -26.94
CA LYS A 47 -5.53 -3.47 -27.40
C LYS A 47 -5.77 -4.73 -28.21
N ILE A 48 -5.05 -4.89 -29.31
CA ILE A 48 -5.01 -6.11 -30.13
C ILE A 48 -3.55 -6.59 -30.13
N ASP A 49 -3.34 -7.86 -29.79
CA ASP A 49 -2.00 -8.45 -29.67
C ASP A 49 -1.04 -7.66 -28.75
N GLY A 50 -1.61 -7.01 -27.73
CA GLY A 50 -0.88 -6.19 -26.77
C GLY A 50 -0.65 -4.73 -27.18
N GLU A 51 -0.88 -4.40 -28.45
CA GLU A 51 -0.71 -3.04 -28.99
C GLU A 51 -2.02 -2.25 -28.93
N GLU A 52 -1.93 -0.95 -28.70
CA GLU A 52 -3.09 -0.07 -28.71
C GLU A 52 -3.73 -0.01 -30.09
N HIS A 53 -4.98 -0.46 -30.18
CA HIS A 53 -5.78 -0.38 -31.40
C HIS A 53 -6.55 0.93 -31.48
N CYS A 54 -7.19 1.34 -30.37
CA CYS A 54 -7.85 2.62 -30.27
C CYS A 54 -8.08 3.01 -28.79
N THR A 55 -8.17 4.31 -28.57
CA THR A 55 -8.51 4.93 -27.30
C THR A 55 -9.65 5.91 -27.50
N MET A 56 -10.71 5.79 -26.69
CA MET A 56 -11.94 6.57 -26.81
C MET A 56 -12.37 7.17 -25.47
N PRO A 57 -12.72 8.44 -25.41
CA PRO A 57 -13.32 9.02 -24.22
C PRO A 57 -14.71 8.42 -23.96
N LEU A 58 -15.03 8.22 -22.69
CA LEU A 58 -16.34 7.77 -22.23
C LEU A 58 -17.27 8.98 -22.10
N TYR A 59 -18.38 8.94 -22.80
CA TYR A 59 -19.39 10.00 -22.76
C TYR A 59 -20.55 9.62 -21.84
N VAL A 60 -21.15 10.61 -21.20
CA VAL A 60 -22.32 10.40 -20.33
C VAL A 60 -23.50 9.90 -21.12
N THR A 61 -24.02 8.74 -20.74
CA THR A 61 -25.25 8.19 -21.29
C THR A 61 -26.05 7.51 -20.17
N SER A 62 -27.22 8.04 -19.83
CA SER A 62 -28.19 7.38 -18.91
C SER A 62 -27.60 6.83 -17.60
N GLY A 63 -26.70 7.53 -16.93
CA GLY A 63 -26.15 7.18 -15.61
C GLY A 63 -24.85 6.36 -15.65
N TYR A 64 -24.26 6.16 -16.81
CA TYR A 64 -22.91 5.55 -16.96
C TYR A 64 -22.09 6.28 -18.04
N GLY A 65 -20.77 6.10 -17.99
CA GLY A 65 -19.89 6.49 -19.08
C GLY A 65 -19.89 5.42 -20.16
N GLU A 66 -20.10 5.77 -21.43
CA GLU A 66 -20.10 4.81 -22.53
C GLU A 66 -19.18 5.26 -23.68
N ALA A 67 -18.43 4.31 -24.23
CA ALA A 67 -17.76 4.44 -25.52
C ALA A 67 -18.15 3.28 -26.43
N THR A 68 -18.24 3.56 -27.73
CA THR A 68 -18.45 2.54 -28.76
C THR A 68 -17.18 2.34 -29.58
N ILE A 69 -16.74 1.12 -29.68
CA ILE A 69 -15.53 0.71 -30.41
C ILE A 69 -15.89 -0.45 -31.33
N TYR A 70 -15.24 -0.54 -32.49
CA TYR A 70 -15.46 -1.61 -33.46
C TYR A 70 -14.18 -2.44 -33.60
N VAL A 71 -14.29 -3.76 -33.41
CA VAL A 71 -13.17 -4.70 -33.47
C VAL A 71 -13.42 -5.73 -34.55
N PRO A 72 -12.49 -5.98 -35.54
CA PRO A 72 -12.67 -6.93 -36.59
C PRO A 72 -12.98 -8.34 -36.08
N TYR A 73 -13.88 -9.05 -36.74
CA TYR A 73 -14.20 -10.44 -36.38
C TYR A 73 -12.98 -11.36 -36.48
N GLY A 74 -12.92 -12.29 -35.51
CA GLY A 74 -11.83 -13.26 -35.40
C GLY A 74 -10.62 -12.75 -34.63
N THR A 75 -10.60 -11.46 -34.25
CA THR A 75 -9.51 -10.85 -33.50
C THR A 75 -9.69 -11.07 -31.99
N THR A 76 -8.62 -11.42 -31.31
CA THR A 76 -8.57 -11.39 -29.83
C THR A 76 -8.14 -10.00 -29.38
N TYR A 77 -8.90 -9.41 -28.49
CA TYR A 77 -8.67 -8.04 -28.00
C TYR A 77 -8.87 -7.93 -26.50
N THR A 78 -8.18 -6.98 -25.91
CA THR A 78 -8.32 -6.63 -24.50
C THR A 78 -8.88 -5.22 -24.37
N VAL A 79 -9.88 -5.05 -23.50
CA VAL A 79 -10.44 -3.76 -23.14
C VAL A 79 -9.91 -3.35 -21.77
N GLU A 80 -9.39 -2.16 -21.70
CA GLU A 80 -8.93 -1.51 -20.45
C GLU A 80 -9.65 -0.20 -20.29
N VAL A 81 -9.79 0.27 -19.05
CA VAL A 81 -10.31 1.60 -18.74
C VAL A 81 -9.29 2.34 -17.87
N GLN A 82 -9.27 3.65 -17.99
CA GLN A 82 -8.39 4.50 -17.20
C GLN A 82 -8.68 4.33 -15.71
N SER A 83 -7.66 4.40 -14.85
CA SER A 83 -7.85 4.46 -13.40
C SER A 83 -8.61 5.72 -12.99
N TYR A 84 -9.44 5.58 -11.97
CA TYR A 84 -10.18 6.69 -11.35
C TYR A 84 -9.90 6.68 -9.85
N GLN A 85 -9.43 7.80 -9.31
CA GLN A 85 -9.03 7.92 -7.89
C GLN A 85 -8.14 6.78 -7.40
N GLY A 86 -7.27 6.28 -8.29
CA GLY A 86 -6.40 5.14 -8.01
C GLY A 86 -7.05 3.77 -8.12
N LEU A 87 -8.35 3.68 -8.34
CA LEU A 87 -9.05 2.43 -8.61
C LEU A 87 -8.82 2.01 -10.07
N GLN A 88 -8.36 0.79 -10.27
CA GLN A 88 -8.10 0.23 -11.60
C GLN A 88 -8.87 -1.08 -11.78
N PRO A 89 -10.02 -1.05 -12.45
CA PRO A 89 -10.72 -2.28 -12.81
C PRO A 89 -9.84 -3.20 -13.66
N SER A 90 -9.92 -4.50 -13.43
CA SER A 90 -9.19 -5.49 -14.20
C SER A 90 -9.55 -5.43 -15.68
N SER A 91 -8.55 -5.51 -16.56
CA SER A 91 -8.77 -5.61 -17.99
C SER A 91 -9.56 -6.88 -18.36
N GLN A 92 -10.32 -6.81 -19.44
CA GLN A 92 -11.14 -7.94 -19.90
C GLN A 92 -10.77 -8.31 -21.34
N THR A 93 -10.51 -9.59 -21.60
CA THR A 93 -10.08 -10.09 -22.91
C THR A 93 -11.17 -10.93 -23.57
N PHE A 94 -11.39 -10.72 -24.85
CA PHE A 94 -12.42 -11.36 -25.66
C PHE A 94 -11.92 -11.71 -27.07
N THR A 95 -12.63 -12.62 -27.73
CA THR A 95 -12.51 -12.82 -29.19
C THR A 95 -13.74 -12.22 -29.85
N ALA A 96 -13.55 -11.38 -30.86
CA ALA A 96 -14.61 -10.75 -31.63
C ALA A 96 -15.36 -11.79 -32.47
N ASN A 97 -16.55 -12.18 -32.00
CA ASN A 97 -17.39 -13.23 -32.64
C ASN A 97 -18.90 -12.94 -32.52
N ARG A 98 -19.27 -11.73 -32.13
CA ARG A 98 -20.66 -11.31 -31.94
C ARG A 98 -20.90 -9.99 -32.66
N THR A 99 -22.12 -9.73 -33.07
CA THR A 99 -22.51 -8.43 -33.65
C THR A 99 -22.37 -7.28 -32.66
N ARG A 100 -22.61 -7.57 -31.38
CA ARG A 100 -22.53 -6.59 -30.29
C ARG A 100 -22.07 -7.25 -29.00
N ARG A 101 -21.20 -6.55 -28.26
CA ARG A 101 -20.77 -6.88 -26.90
C ARG A 101 -20.91 -5.66 -26.00
N ILE A 102 -21.34 -5.89 -24.77
CA ILE A 102 -21.25 -4.89 -23.68
C ILE A 102 -20.16 -5.37 -22.76
N VAL A 103 -19.25 -4.47 -22.43
CA VAL A 103 -18.14 -4.67 -21.48
C VAL A 103 -18.32 -3.68 -20.37
N ASP A 104 -18.74 -4.17 -19.23
CA ASP A 104 -19.01 -3.33 -18.05
C ASP A 104 -17.79 -3.32 -17.12
N PHE A 105 -17.40 -2.12 -16.69
CA PHE A 105 -16.43 -1.88 -15.66
C PHE A 105 -17.11 -1.17 -14.49
N PHE A 106 -16.80 -1.63 -13.30
CA PHE A 106 -17.32 -1.05 -12.07
C PHE A 106 -16.16 -0.51 -11.23
N TYR A 107 -16.28 0.72 -10.77
CA TYR A 107 -15.37 1.35 -9.83
C TYR A 107 -16.04 1.32 -8.45
N ASP A 108 -15.48 0.53 -7.55
CA ASP A 108 -15.92 0.50 -6.17
C ASP A 108 -15.25 1.66 -5.42
N CYS A 109 -15.91 2.80 -5.41
CA CYS A 109 -15.39 4.02 -4.76
C CYS A 109 -15.40 3.91 -3.23
N ASP A 110 -16.00 2.87 -2.67
CA ASP A 110 -15.90 2.56 -1.25
C ASP A 110 -14.58 1.84 -0.91
N MET A 111 -13.78 1.42 -1.91
CA MET A 111 -12.44 0.93 -1.67
C MET A 111 -11.56 2.07 -1.16
N ALA A 112 -10.67 1.72 -0.23
CA ALA A 112 -9.74 2.68 0.37
C ALA A 112 -8.93 3.43 -0.72
N PRO A 113 -8.99 4.76 -0.77
CA PRO A 113 -8.34 5.53 -1.82
C PRO A 113 -6.82 5.46 -1.70
N LEU A 114 -6.11 5.45 -2.85
CA LEU A 114 -4.65 5.49 -2.85
C LEU A 114 -4.13 6.78 -2.22
N GLY A 115 -3.01 6.70 -1.54
CA GLY A 115 -2.34 7.86 -0.95
C GLY A 115 -2.00 7.71 0.52
N VAL A 116 -1.83 8.86 1.17
CA VAL A 116 -1.50 8.96 2.59
C VAL A 116 -2.66 9.63 3.32
N TRP A 117 -3.20 8.95 4.31
CA TRP A 117 -4.42 9.33 5.02
C TRP A 117 -4.23 9.27 6.52
N ILE A 118 -4.93 10.11 7.27
CA ILE A 118 -5.10 9.94 8.70
C ILE A 118 -6.23 8.94 8.92
N GLN A 119 -5.91 7.77 9.49
CA GLN A 119 -6.93 6.79 9.83
C GLN A 119 -7.45 7.04 11.24
N THR A 120 -8.76 7.11 11.39
CA THR A 120 -9.43 7.30 12.68
C THR A 120 -9.77 5.95 13.35
N THR A 121 -10.11 5.99 14.62
CA THR A 121 -10.54 4.80 15.40
C THR A 121 -11.86 4.21 14.89
N ASP A 122 -12.69 5.02 14.24
CA ASP A 122 -13.91 4.57 13.54
C ASP A 122 -13.69 4.23 12.06
N ASN A 123 -12.43 3.97 11.68
CA ASN A 123 -11.97 3.52 10.36
C ASN A 123 -12.14 4.53 9.21
N LEU A 124 -12.44 5.79 9.45
CA LEU A 124 -12.46 6.79 8.39
C LEU A 124 -11.04 7.11 7.92
N LEU A 125 -10.90 7.46 6.65
CA LEU A 125 -9.69 7.98 6.05
C LEU A 125 -9.90 9.47 5.75
N ILE A 126 -9.15 10.32 6.43
CA ILE A 126 -9.28 11.77 6.32
C ILE A 126 -7.97 12.32 5.75
N ALA A 127 -8.07 13.17 4.73
CA ALA A 127 -6.91 13.87 4.18
C ALA A 127 -6.34 14.86 5.20
N SER A 128 -5.03 15.11 5.13
CA SER A 128 -4.38 16.02 6.09
C SER A 128 -4.96 17.43 6.05
N GLU A 129 -5.31 17.92 4.87
CA GLU A 129 -5.93 19.22 4.64
C GLU A 129 -7.34 19.34 5.22
N ASP A 130 -8.07 18.23 5.29
CA ASP A 130 -9.46 18.19 5.76
C ASP A 130 -9.57 17.88 7.26
N TRP A 131 -8.46 17.51 7.91
CA TRP A 131 -8.45 17.11 9.31
C TRP A 131 -9.02 18.19 10.27
N ALA A 132 -8.79 19.45 9.98
CA ALA A 132 -9.31 20.56 10.78
C ALA A 132 -10.86 20.68 10.78
N THR A 133 -11.51 20.09 9.77
CA THR A 133 -12.97 20.12 9.60
C THR A 133 -13.61 18.75 9.82
N GLU A 134 -13.15 17.74 9.12
CA GLU A 134 -13.71 16.38 9.18
C GLU A 134 -13.18 15.56 10.36
N GLY A 135 -12.00 15.90 10.87
CA GLY A 135 -11.39 15.29 12.06
C GLY A 135 -11.91 15.81 13.40
N VAL A 136 -12.82 16.80 13.38
CA VAL A 136 -13.37 17.36 14.64
C VAL A 136 -14.10 16.28 15.44
N GLY A 137 -13.66 16.07 16.69
CA GLY A 137 -14.19 15.03 17.56
C GLY A 137 -13.77 13.60 17.21
N LYS A 138 -12.89 13.41 16.23
CA LYS A 138 -12.31 12.12 15.85
C LYS A 138 -10.97 11.90 16.57
N THR A 139 -10.63 10.64 16.74
CA THR A 139 -9.34 10.21 17.30
C THR A 139 -8.54 9.52 16.19
N ALA A 140 -7.34 10.03 15.92
CA ALA A 140 -6.46 9.42 14.92
C ALA A 140 -5.79 8.17 15.50
N ARG A 141 -5.96 7.03 14.85
CA ARG A 141 -5.28 5.75 15.15
C ARG A 141 -3.83 5.79 14.69
N GLY A 142 -3.58 6.31 13.52
CA GLY A 142 -2.27 6.40 12.87
C GLY A 142 -2.39 7.00 11.48
N VAL A 143 -1.33 6.84 10.68
CA VAL A 143 -1.29 7.29 9.29
C VAL A 143 -1.28 6.07 8.37
N ALA A 144 -2.30 5.94 7.54
CA ALA A 144 -2.40 4.89 6.53
C ALA A 144 -1.65 5.30 5.26
N VAL A 145 -0.90 4.37 4.70
CA VAL A 145 -0.31 4.47 3.35
C VAL A 145 -0.94 3.37 2.51
N ILE A 146 -1.59 3.77 1.43
CA ILE A 146 -2.32 2.88 0.53
C ILE A 146 -1.77 3.06 -0.88
N THR A 147 -1.25 1.99 -1.44
CA THR A 147 -0.75 1.91 -2.82
C THR A 147 -1.59 0.90 -3.61
N ALA A 148 -1.33 0.73 -4.88
CA ALA A 148 -2.03 -0.28 -5.68
C ALA A 148 -1.86 -1.72 -5.14
N ASP A 149 -0.69 -2.01 -4.54
CA ASP A 149 -0.32 -3.36 -4.14
C ASP A 149 -0.24 -3.56 -2.63
N HIS A 150 -0.08 -2.48 -1.86
CA HIS A 150 0.17 -2.55 -0.42
C HIS A 150 -0.62 -1.49 0.36
N ALA A 151 -1.12 -1.89 1.52
CA ALA A 151 -1.74 -0.97 2.47
C ALA A 151 -1.26 -1.29 3.89
N PHE A 152 -0.80 -0.28 4.61
CA PHE A 152 -0.32 -0.42 5.99
C PHE A 152 -0.57 0.84 6.80
N LEU A 153 -0.61 0.67 8.12
CA LEU A 153 -0.76 1.75 9.09
C LEU A 153 0.59 2.04 9.75
N ILE A 154 0.90 3.31 9.93
CA ILE A 154 2.11 3.80 10.61
C ILE A 154 1.71 4.34 11.98
N ALA A 155 2.43 3.93 13.01
CA ALA A 155 2.26 4.43 14.39
C ALA A 155 2.51 5.93 14.49
N LYS A 156 1.78 6.62 15.37
CA LYS A 156 1.92 8.08 15.56
C LYS A 156 3.27 8.49 16.16
N SER A 157 3.96 7.58 16.84
CA SER A 157 5.28 7.82 17.43
C SER A 157 6.19 6.60 17.32
N ASN A 158 7.49 6.78 17.57
CA ASN A 158 8.42 5.67 17.61
C ASN A 158 8.14 4.75 18.80
N ALA A 159 8.27 3.44 18.59
CA ALA A 159 8.41 2.49 19.67
C ALA A 159 9.75 2.71 20.38
N LYS A 160 9.78 2.54 21.69
CA LYS A 160 10.93 2.84 22.53
C LYS A 160 10.99 1.87 23.73
N PRO A 161 12.17 1.69 24.33
CA PRO A 161 12.30 0.96 25.58
C PRO A 161 11.74 1.79 26.78
N VAL A 162 11.74 1.21 27.97
CA VAL A 162 11.41 1.91 29.20
C VAL A 162 12.35 3.09 29.42
N SER A 163 13.65 2.89 29.18
CA SER A 163 14.65 3.96 29.25
C SER A 163 15.38 4.15 27.92
N GLY A 164 15.37 5.38 27.40
CA GLY A 164 16.02 5.73 26.12
C GLY A 164 15.04 5.87 24.96
N SER A 165 15.57 5.94 23.74
CA SER A 165 14.78 6.19 22.51
C SER A 165 15.17 5.32 21.33
N SER A 166 16.27 4.58 21.44
CA SER A 166 16.80 3.69 20.39
C SER A 166 16.86 2.25 20.89
N LEU A 167 16.85 1.30 19.98
CA LEU A 167 16.74 -0.13 20.27
C LEU A 167 17.73 -0.90 19.42
N ALA A 168 18.41 -1.90 20.00
CA ALA A 168 19.15 -2.90 19.28
C ALA A 168 18.17 -3.88 18.62
N TRP A 169 18.57 -4.42 17.47
CA TRP A 169 17.76 -5.45 16.82
C TRP A 169 17.78 -6.77 17.59
N GLY A 170 18.94 -7.13 18.16
CA GLY A 170 19.14 -8.33 18.95
C GLY A 170 19.80 -9.49 18.16
N GLY A 171 20.28 -10.51 18.87
CA GLY A 171 20.74 -11.77 18.28
C GLY A 171 21.95 -11.68 17.34
N TYR A 172 22.93 -10.81 17.60
CA TYR A 172 24.16 -10.73 16.81
C TYR A 172 24.86 -12.09 16.73
N GLY A 173 25.18 -12.52 15.50
CA GLY A 173 25.79 -13.83 15.23
C GLY A 173 24.78 -14.96 14.99
N THR A 174 23.48 -14.66 14.98
CA THR A 174 22.41 -15.64 14.80
C THR A 174 21.57 -15.32 13.58
N ASP A 175 21.40 -16.29 12.67
CA ASP A 175 20.37 -16.22 11.62
C ASP A 175 19.00 -16.52 12.24
N VAL A 176 18.00 -15.75 11.85
CA VAL A 176 16.62 -15.96 12.29
C VAL A 176 15.86 -16.77 11.25
N PRO A 177 15.51 -18.03 11.54
CA PRO A 177 14.71 -18.85 10.62
C PRO A 177 13.35 -18.22 10.34
N ASN A 178 12.88 -18.33 9.10
CA ASN A 178 11.60 -17.78 8.63
C ASN A 178 11.49 -16.25 8.66
N CYS A 179 12.60 -15.55 8.90
CA CYS A 179 12.73 -14.12 8.65
C CYS A 179 13.30 -13.93 7.24
N THR A 180 12.84 -12.93 6.53
CA THR A 180 13.42 -12.59 5.21
C THR A 180 14.87 -12.19 5.38
N THR A 181 15.80 -12.99 4.81
CA THR A 181 17.25 -12.77 4.86
C THR A 181 17.80 -12.63 3.44
N THR A 182 18.36 -11.51 3.11
CA THR A 182 18.94 -11.25 1.78
C THR A 182 20.01 -10.17 1.83
N SER A 183 21.09 -10.39 1.08
CA SER A 183 22.13 -9.35 0.84
C SER A 183 21.85 -8.50 -0.40
N ASN A 184 20.80 -8.80 -1.14
CA ASN A 184 20.39 -8.07 -2.34
C ASN A 184 19.33 -7.00 -1.99
N TRP A 185 19.70 -5.73 -2.21
CA TRP A 185 18.83 -4.58 -1.99
C TRP A 185 17.48 -4.69 -2.73
N LEU A 186 17.50 -5.08 -4.00
CA LEU A 186 16.27 -5.20 -4.81
C LEU A 186 15.33 -6.28 -4.31
N VAL A 187 15.86 -7.32 -3.65
CA VAL A 187 15.03 -8.34 -2.99
C VAL A 187 14.55 -7.84 -1.62
N ALA A 188 15.37 -7.08 -0.90
CA ALA A 188 15.00 -6.54 0.40
C ALA A 188 13.80 -5.59 0.34
N ILE A 189 13.70 -4.77 -0.71
CA ILE A 189 12.57 -3.84 -0.89
C ILE A 189 11.27 -4.50 -1.37
N GLU A 190 11.32 -5.76 -1.78
CA GLU A 190 10.15 -6.58 -2.10
C GLU A 190 9.59 -7.34 -0.88
N ASP A 191 10.23 -7.20 0.28
CA ASP A 191 9.76 -7.78 1.53
C ASP A 191 8.69 -6.88 2.17
N PHE A 192 7.47 -7.42 2.32
CA PHE A 192 6.33 -6.72 2.94
C PHE A 192 5.70 -7.50 4.10
N ASP A 193 6.29 -8.63 4.50
CA ASP A 193 5.72 -9.49 5.55
C ASP A 193 6.24 -9.12 6.96
N SER A 194 5.91 -7.90 7.41
CA SER A 194 6.33 -7.38 8.72
C SER A 194 5.92 -8.28 9.87
N LYS A 195 4.71 -8.85 9.79
CA LYS A 195 4.18 -9.68 10.87
C LYS A 195 4.96 -10.99 11.01
N ALA A 196 5.16 -11.71 9.92
CA ALA A 196 5.89 -12.98 9.94
C ALA A 196 7.34 -12.77 10.38
N ASN A 197 8.02 -11.72 9.87
CA ASN A 197 9.38 -11.40 10.29
C ASN A 197 9.44 -11.06 11.78
N THR A 198 8.53 -10.23 12.30
CA THR A 198 8.49 -9.86 13.72
C THR A 198 8.27 -11.08 14.61
N ASP A 199 7.31 -11.94 14.23
CA ASP A 199 7.03 -13.19 14.97
C ASP A 199 8.24 -14.11 14.95
N ALA A 200 8.92 -14.29 13.82
CA ALA A 200 10.11 -15.11 13.68
C ALA A 200 11.28 -14.60 14.55
N ILE A 201 11.48 -13.27 14.57
CA ILE A 201 12.52 -12.63 15.38
C ILE A 201 12.30 -12.91 16.86
N ILE A 202 11.10 -12.67 17.37
CA ILE A 202 10.77 -12.90 18.79
C ILE A 202 10.88 -14.40 19.12
N ALA A 203 10.26 -15.26 18.31
CA ALA A 203 10.29 -16.70 18.53
C ALA A 203 11.72 -17.29 18.56
N LYS A 204 12.66 -16.69 17.83
CA LYS A 204 14.05 -17.14 17.82
C LYS A 204 14.89 -16.54 18.95
N LEU A 205 14.73 -15.23 19.21
CA LEU A 205 15.64 -14.49 20.08
C LEU A 205 15.14 -14.34 21.52
N ASN A 206 13.84 -14.51 21.74
CA ASN A 206 13.22 -14.50 23.07
C ASN A 206 11.96 -15.40 23.10
N PRO A 207 12.12 -16.73 22.96
CA PRO A 207 11.00 -17.66 22.78
C PRO A 207 10.02 -17.70 23.95
N ASN A 208 10.46 -17.32 25.15
CA ASN A 208 9.64 -17.29 26.37
C ASN A 208 9.26 -15.86 26.77
N TRP A 209 9.33 -14.91 25.84
CA TRP A 209 8.98 -13.51 26.12
C TRP A 209 7.57 -13.38 26.71
N ASP A 210 7.47 -12.68 27.84
CA ASP A 210 6.23 -12.53 28.62
C ASP A 210 5.37 -11.33 28.20
N GLY A 211 5.76 -10.62 27.14
CA GLY A 211 5.06 -9.42 26.68
C GLY A 211 5.54 -8.12 27.34
N SER A 212 6.58 -8.16 28.18
CA SER A 212 7.10 -6.96 28.83
C SER A 212 7.92 -6.09 27.87
N GLN A 213 7.88 -4.78 28.10
CA GLN A 213 8.63 -3.80 27.32
C GLN A 213 10.14 -3.93 27.60
N PRO A 214 11.02 -3.78 26.58
CA PRO A 214 12.46 -3.73 26.78
C PRO A 214 12.85 -2.65 27.81
N GLU A 215 13.79 -3.00 28.70
CA GLU A 215 14.25 -2.11 29.77
C GLU A 215 15.02 -0.91 29.22
N ASP A 216 15.93 -1.18 28.26
CA ASP A 216 16.78 -0.18 27.62
C ASP A 216 17.06 -0.54 26.14
N SER A 217 18.03 0.12 25.54
CA SER A 217 18.37 -0.05 24.14
C SER A 217 18.87 -1.44 23.75
N LYS A 218 19.34 -2.27 24.69
CA LYS A 218 19.96 -3.58 24.43
C LYS A 218 19.33 -4.73 25.18
N ASN A 219 18.52 -4.46 26.16
CA ASN A 219 17.98 -5.46 27.07
C ASN A 219 16.47 -5.55 26.99
N SER A 220 15.98 -6.77 26.76
CA SER A 220 14.58 -7.12 27.00
C SER A 220 14.19 -6.88 28.46
N GLY A 221 12.94 -6.51 28.70
CA GLY A 221 12.36 -6.49 30.05
C GLY A 221 12.23 -7.87 30.65
N TYR A 222 12.10 -8.91 29.83
CA TYR A 222 12.08 -10.29 30.23
C TYR A 222 13.51 -10.86 30.39
N VAL A 223 13.75 -11.60 31.43
CA VAL A 223 15.02 -12.27 31.70
C VAL A 223 14.82 -13.78 31.63
N ASP A 224 15.21 -14.38 30.51
CA ASP A 224 15.21 -15.82 30.31
C ASP A 224 16.66 -16.28 30.03
N ASP A 225 17.13 -17.29 30.77
CA ASP A 225 18.47 -17.85 30.59
C ASP A 225 18.64 -18.53 29.24
N ASP A 226 17.54 -18.92 28.59
CA ASP A 226 17.52 -19.53 27.26
C ASP A 226 17.58 -18.50 26.12
N THR A 227 17.49 -17.21 26.42
CA THR A 227 17.62 -16.15 25.41
C THR A 227 19.04 -16.09 24.84
N ILE A 228 19.11 -15.76 23.55
CA ILE A 228 20.40 -15.55 22.90
C ILE A 228 21.04 -14.28 23.44
N ILE A 229 22.15 -14.44 24.16
CA ILE A 229 22.93 -13.36 24.72
C ILE A 229 24.33 -13.41 24.12
N THR A 230 24.73 -12.34 23.47
CA THR A 230 26.13 -12.15 23.09
C THR A 230 26.91 -11.57 24.26
N THR A 231 28.19 -11.89 24.36
CA THR A 231 29.05 -11.42 25.45
C THR A 231 29.82 -10.15 25.08
N GLY A 232 30.28 -9.39 26.08
CA GLY A 232 31.10 -8.18 25.88
C GLY A 232 30.29 -7.00 25.38
N THR A 233 30.92 -6.12 24.61
CA THR A 233 30.32 -4.86 24.10
C THR A 233 29.16 -5.10 23.11
N ASN A 234 29.06 -6.30 22.55
CA ASN A 234 28.04 -6.70 21.59
C ASN A 234 26.85 -7.38 22.27
N ALA A 235 26.87 -7.49 23.59
CA ALA A 235 25.79 -8.16 24.33
C ALA A 235 24.46 -7.45 24.12
N THR A 236 23.47 -8.24 23.72
CA THR A 236 22.06 -7.87 23.65
C THR A 236 21.22 -9.00 24.20
N LYS A 237 20.14 -8.67 24.86
CA LYS A 237 19.24 -9.64 25.47
C LYS A 237 17.88 -9.56 24.82
N GLY A 238 17.39 -10.70 24.31
CA GLY A 238 16.13 -10.76 23.58
C GLY A 238 16.18 -10.09 22.20
N ALA A 239 15.05 -9.55 21.78
CA ALA A 239 14.82 -8.88 20.51
C ALA A 239 14.26 -7.44 20.72
N PRO A 240 15.02 -6.51 21.34
CA PRO A 240 14.46 -5.24 21.83
C PRO A 240 13.65 -4.45 20.79
N ALA A 241 14.08 -4.41 19.53
CA ALA A 241 13.34 -3.71 18.47
C ALA A 241 11.97 -4.34 18.20
N ALA A 242 11.92 -5.68 18.05
CA ALA A 242 10.68 -6.41 17.78
C ALA A 242 9.75 -6.42 19.02
N GLU A 243 10.31 -6.57 20.22
CA GLU A 243 9.55 -6.53 21.47
C GLU A 243 8.93 -5.16 21.71
N ALA A 244 9.68 -4.07 21.46
CA ALA A 244 9.16 -2.72 21.65
C ALA A 244 7.99 -2.40 20.72
N VAL A 245 7.99 -2.87 19.48
CA VAL A 245 6.83 -2.69 18.59
C VAL A 245 5.63 -3.50 19.03
N ARG A 246 5.85 -4.70 19.55
CA ARG A 246 4.77 -5.54 20.12
C ARG A 246 4.18 -4.93 21.41
N CYS A 247 4.98 -4.22 22.18
CA CYS A 247 4.50 -3.48 23.36
C CYS A 247 3.85 -2.13 23.01
N TYR A 248 4.05 -1.63 21.80
CA TYR A 248 3.46 -0.38 21.39
C TYR A 248 1.93 -0.49 21.35
N SER A 249 1.27 0.50 21.88
CA SER A 249 -0.19 0.63 21.81
C SER A 249 -0.55 2.08 21.47
N SER A 250 -1.61 2.26 20.73
CA SER A 250 -2.17 3.59 20.48
C SER A 250 -3.67 3.50 20.35
N GLU A 251 -4.36 4.40 21.03
CA GLU A 251 -5.81 4.56 20.96
C GLU A 251 -6.56 3.22 21.14
N ASP A 252 -7.15 2.69 20.08
CA ASP A 252 -7.90 1.45 20.05
C ASP A 252 -7.07 0.22 19.62
N MET A 253 -5.80 0.42 19.28
CA MET A 253 -4.90 -0.68 18.93
C MET A 253 -4.04 -1.09 20.13
N ALA A 254 -4.34 -2.29 20.63
CA ALA A 254 -3.63 -2.87 21.79
C ALA A 254 -2.18 -3.27 21.43
N ALA A 255 -1.39 -3.51 22.47
CA ALA A 255 -0.12 -4.21 22.38
C ALA A 255 -0.32 -5.55 21.65
N GLY A 256 0.67 -5.96 20.84
CA GLY A 256 0.58 -7.14 19.97
C GLY A 256 0.05 -6.87 18.56
N SER A 257 -0.57 -5.71 18.32
CA SER A 257 -1.14 -5.35 17.00
C SER A 257 -0.12 -4.71 16.05
N TRP A 258 1.08 -4.42 16.52
CA TRP A 258 2.10 -3.68 15.79
C TRP A 258 3.33 -4.53 15.49
N ASP A 259 3.95 -4.28 14.36
CA ASP A 259 5.07 -5.03 13.81
C ASP A 259 6.27 -4.13 13.52
N LEU A 260 7.46 -4.74 13.48
CA LEU A 260 8.67 -4.09 12.97
C LEU A 260 8.56 -4.00 11.45
N PRO A 261 8.69 -2.80 10.84
CA PRO A 261 8.53 -2.63 9.40
C PRO A 261 9.57 -3.43 8.62
N THR A 262 9.20 -4.01 7.51
CA THR A 262 10.16 -4.59 6.55
C THR A 262 10.88 -3.49 5.76
N MET A 263 11.87 -3.88 4.99
CA MET A 263 12.60 -2.93 4.14
C MET A 263 11.71 -2.35 3.03
N GLY A 264 10.79 -3.14 2.46
CA GLY A 264 9.79 -2.68 1.49
C GLY A 264 8.89 -1.60 2.07
N ILE A 265 8.40 -1.80 3.29
CA ILE A 265 7.57 -0.79 3.98
C ILE A 265 8.38 0.47 4.28
N LEU A 266 9.60 0.37 4.81
CA LEU A 266 10.45 1.53 5.05
C LEU A 266 10.74 2.31 3.77
N TYR A 267 10.93 1.62 2.65
CA TYR A 267 11.14 2.24 1.35
C TYR A 267 9.89 3.01 0.87
N LEU A 268 8.70 2.42 1.00
CA LEU A 268 7.44 3.13 0.71
C LEU A 268 7.22 4.32 1.64
N MET A 269 7.56 4.19 2.93
CA MET A 269 7.50 5.31 3.89
C MET A 269 8.44 6.45 3.47
N TRP A 270 9.63 6.14 2.98
CA TRP A 270 10.55 7.16 2.48
C TRP A 270 10.04 7.86 1.25
N LEU A 271 9.51 7.11 0.26
CA LEU A 271 8.93 7.68 -0.96
C LEU A 271 7.77 8.65 -0.66
N ASN A 272 7.01 8.38 0.39
CA ASN A 272 5.86 9.18 0.80
C ASN A 272 6.12 10.07 2.02
N LYS A 273 7.40 10.24 2.43
CA LYS A 273 7.78 10.90 3.69
C LYS A 273 7.13 12.27 3.90
N ALA A 274 7.08 13.09 2.87
CA ALA A 274 6.53 14.45 3.00
C ALA A 274 5.04 14.41 3.40
N ALA A 275 4.24 13.62 2.71
CA ALA A 275 2.82 13.44 3.02
C ALA A 275 2.62 12.76 4.39
N ILE A 276 3.40 11.72 4.69
CA ILE A 276 3.36 11.04 6.00
C ILE A 276 3.66 12.00 7.13
N ASN A 277 4.70 12.83 7.01
CA ASN A 277 5.05 13.79 8.04
C ASN A 277 3.97 14.86 8.22
N THR A 278 3.37 15.34 7.14
CA THR A 278 2.22 16.24 7.21
C THR A 278 1.07 15.57 7.97
N ALA A 279 0.68 14.36 7.59
CA ALA A 279 -0.41 13.64 8.25
C ALA A 279 -0.13 13.37 9.74
N LEU A 280 1.08 12.87 10.08
CA LEU A 280 1.49 12.63 11.45
C LEU A 280 1.40 13.89 12.31
N THR A 281 2.00 15.00 11.87
CA THR A 281 2.00 16.25 12.63
C THR A 281 0.59 16.84 12.76
N THR A 282 -0.21 16.74 11.71
CA THR A 282 -1.61 17.20 11.69
C THR A 282 -2.46 16.47 12.72
N CYS A 283 -2.28 15.16 12.89
CA CYS A 283 -3.03 14.36 13.85
C CYS A 283 -2.37 14.22 15.24
N GLY A 284 -1.37 15.05 15.54
CA GLY A 284 -0.72 15.09 16.84
C GLY A 284 0.34 14.01 17.07
N GLY A 285 0.79 13.35 16.03
CA GLY A 285 1.91 12.42 16.03
C GLY A 285 3.27 13.11 15.87
N SER A 286 4.35 12.34 15.90
CA SER A 286 5.71 12.81 15.63
C SER A 286 6.15 12.48 14.22
N ALA A 287 6.74 13.45 13.52
CA ALA A 287 7.30 13.25 12.18
C ALA A 287 8.36 12.12 12.16
N LEU A 288 8.53 11.51 11.01
CA LEU A 288 9.65 10.61 10.74
C LEU A 288 10.94 11.44 10.75
N THR A 289 11.84 11.10 11.67
CA THR A 289 13.13 11.78 11.81
C THR A 289 14.10 11.37 10.71
N ASN A 290 15.21 12.10 10.61
CA ASN A 290 16.27 11.76 9.66
C ASN A 290 17.19 10.63 10.14
N ASP A 291 16.88 10.04 11.29
CA ASP A 291 17.64 8.95 11.85
C ASP A 291 17.45 7.65 11.06
N TYR A 292 18.39 6.74 11.22
CA TYR A 292 18.24 5.39 10.75
C TYR A 292 17.13 4.66 11.53
N ASN A 293 16.31 3.92 10.79
CA ASN A 293 15.26 3.08 11.33
C ASN A 293 15.52 1.63 10.99
N TRP A 294 15.42 0.74 11.98
CA TRP A 294 15.50 -0.69 11.77
C TRP A 294 14.39 -1.22 10.88
N SER A 295 14.74 -2.15 9.99
CA SER A 295 13.76 -3.05 9.37
C SER A 295 13.72 -4.39 10.09
N SER A 296 12.70 -5.20 9.79
CA SER A 296 12.67 -6.62 10.15
C SER A 296 13.38 -7.50 9.11
N THR A 297 13.81 -6.94 7.97
CA THR A 297 14.50 -7.68 6.91
C THR A 297 15.96 -7.87 7.25
N GLU A 298 16.38 -9.11 7.40
CA GLU A 298 17.74 -9.48 7.78
C GLU A 298 18.70 -9.40 6.58
N TYR A 299 19.93 -8.94 6.80
CA TYR A 299 20.98 -8.99 5.79
C TYR A 299 21.81 -10.27 5.94
N SER A 300 22.13 -10.65 7.17
CA SER A 300 22.93 -11.83 7.55
C SER A 300 22.84 -12.09 9.05
N ALA A 301 23.44 -13.15 9.54
CA ALA A 301 23.55 -13.42 10.97
C ALA A 301 24.00 -12.23 11.83
N ASN A 302 24.83 -11.33 11.27
CA ASN A 302 25.41 -10.22 11.99
C ASN A 302 24.77 -8.86 11.70
N TYR A 303 24.12 -8.71 10.53
CA TYR A 303 23.67 -7.43 10.00
C TYR A 303 22.19 -7.44 9.62
N VAL A 304 21.56 -6.29 9.74
CA VAL A 304 20.18 -6.05 9.35
C VAL A 304 20.09 -4.82 8.46
N TRP A 305 19.18 -4.82 7.52
CA TRP A 305 18.85 -3.67 6.71
C TRP A 305 18.20 -2.58 7.56
N LEU A 306 18.57 -1.34 7.24
CA LEU A 306 18.00 -0.14 7.84
C LEU A 306 17.93 0.97 6.81
N LEU A 307 17.05 1.94 7.05
CA LEU A 307 16.85 3.07 6.17
C LEU A 307 16.84 4.37 6.96
N THR A 308 17.52 5.40 6.44
CA THR A 308 17.36 6.78 6.92
C THR A 308 16.37 7.53 6.05
N PHE A 309 15.48 8.28 6.67
CA PHE A 309 14.51 9.10 5.94
C PHE A 309 15.11 10.41 5.35
N ALA A 310 16.40 10.69 5.57
CA ALA A 310 17.11 11.76 4.87
C ALA A 310 18.55 11.32 4.57
N PRO A 311 18.94 11.18 3.34
CA PRO A 311 18.28 11.40 2.05
C PRO A 311 17.59 10.17 1.45
N GLY A 312 17.23 9.17 2.25
CA GLY A 312 16.66 7.90 1.77
C GLY A 312 17.75 6.85 1.52
N SER A 313 18.87 6.97 2.24
CA SER A 313 19.95 5.99 2.11
C SER A 313 19.61 4.71 2.84
N GLN A 314 19.64 3.62 2.09
CA GLN A 314 19.65 2.26 2.66
C GLN A 314 21.08 1.96 3.16
N SER A 315 21.16 1.19 4.20
CA SER A 315 22.42 0.71 4.76
C SER A 315 22.18 -0.60 5.50
N THR A 316 23.23 -1.21 5.99
CA THR A 316 23.17 -2.32 6.92
C THR A 316 23.98 -1.99 8.16
N ASN A 317 23.55 -2.46 9.32
CA ASN A 317 24.33 -2.30 10.52
C ASN A 317 24.24 -3.54 11.41
N THR A 318 25.15 -3.62 12.36
CA THR A 318 25.25 -4.75 13.28
C THR A 318 24.05 -4.80 14.20
N LYS A 319 23.53 -6.00 14.43
CA LYS A 319 22.34 -6.27 15.24
C LYS A 319 22.41 -5.73 16.68
N TYR A 320 23.61 -5.47 17.21
CA TYR A 320 23.83 -4.89 18.55
C TYR A 320 23.81 -3.36 18.56
N SER A 321 23.86 -2.70 17.41
CA SER A 321 23.72 -1.24 17.31
C SER A 321 22.31 -0.81 17.66
N ALA A 322 22.15 0.40 18.17
CA ALA A 322 20.84 0.91 18.59
C ALA A 322 20.36 2.03 17.66
N TYR A 323 19.17 1.84 17.07
CA TYR A 323 18.53 2.78 16.15
C TYR A 323 17.06 2.99 16.48
N SER A 324 16.45 3.94 15.78
CA SER A 324 15.01 4.21 15.90
C SER A 324 14.16 3.08 15.35
N VAL A 325 12.94 2.97 15.85
CA VAL A 325 11.94 2.02 15.38
C VAL A 325 10.59 2.72 15.26
N ARG A 326 10.02 2.71 14.06
CA ARG A 326 8.65 3.15 13.82
C ARG A 326 7.78 1.94 13.58
N ALA A 327 6.85 1.65 14.49
CA ALA A 327 5.95 0.52 14.35
C ALA A 327 4.98 0.69 13.19
N VAL A 328 4.62 -0.41 12.56
CA VAL A 328 3.60 -0.50 11.51
C VAL A 328 2.60 -1.59 11.86
N ALA A 329 1.42 -1.54 11.26
CA ALA A 329 0.41 -2.57 11.41
C ALA A 329 -0.28 -2.85 10.09
N ALA A 330 -0.95 -4.00 9.97
CA ALA A 330 -1.82 -4.27 8.85
C ALA A 330 -2.91 -3.19 8.78
N PHE A 331 -3.19 -2.73 7.58
CA PHE A 331 -4.27 -1.79 7.33
C PHE A 331 -5.61 -2.45 7.70
N GLN A 332 -6.36 -1.79 8.56
CA GLN A 332 -7.72 -2.21 8.88
C GLN A 332 -8.63 -1.66 7.79
N SER A 333 -9.10 -2.54 6.89
CA SER A 333 -10.06 -2.14 5.86
C SER A 333 -11.31 -1.53 6.51
N LEU A 334 -11.89 -0.57 5.82
CA LEU A 334 -13.20 -0.04 6.17
C LEU A 334 -14.16 -1.23 6.33
N ASN A 335 -14.75 -1.42 7.50
CA ASN A 335 -15.92 -2.27 7.65
C ASN A 335 -17.08 -1.50 7.04
N ILE A 336 -17.29 -1.67 5.75
CA ILE A 336 -18.47 -1.15 5.04
C ILE A 336 -19.62 -2.14 5.23
#